data_9deef2e36628a8b28fa9d2179517d80c
#
_entry.id   9deef2e36628a8b28fa9d2179517d80c
#
_cell.length_a   1.000
_cell.length_b   1.000
_cell.length_c   1.000
_cell.angle_alpha   90.00
_cell.angle_beta   90.00
_cell.angle_gamma   90.00
#
_symmetry.space_group_name_H-M   'P 1'
#
loop_
_entity.id
_entity.type
_entity.pdbx_description
1 polymer ?
#
loop_
_entity_poly.entity_id
_entity_poly.type
_entity_poly.pdbx_seq_one_letter_code
_entity_poly.pdbx_strand_id
1 'polypeptide(L)'
;MRKVYIVTYDISDPKRLRQVFKLMLGYGDHIQLSVFECELNPSELVGLRHALGELIHHEQNQVLFVDVGPLEGRGADSITSLGRHYSDPERMAIVV
;
A
#
# COMPACT_ATOMS: atom_id res chain seq x y z
N MET A 1 0.27 -10.97 -15.06
CA MET A 1 1.57 -10.73 -14.42
C MET A 1 1.40 -9.83 -13.22
N ARG A 2 1.97 -10.23 -12.10
CA ARG A 2 1.90 -9.43 -10.88
C ARG A 2 3.10 -8.50 -10.78
N LYS A 3 2.86 -7.31 -10.30
CA LYS A 3 3.91 -6.32 -10.05
C LYS A 3 3.85 -5.85 -8.62
N VAL A 4 4.97 -5.35 -8.13
CA VAL A 4 5.04 -4.74 -6.81
C VAL A 4 4.82 -3.24 -6.96
N TYR A 5 3.91 -2.71 -6.15
CA TYR A 5 3.65 -1.28 -6.08
C TYR A 5 3.86 -0.80 -4.66
N ILE A 6 4.48 0.35 -4.54
CA ILE A 6 4.45 1.09 -3.28
C ILE A 6 3.30 2.08 -3.40
N VAL A 7 2.36 1.98 -2.47
CA VAL A 7 1.21 2.86 -2.42
C VAL A 7 1.32 3.71 -1.18
N THR A 8 1.32 5.01 -1.37
CA THR A 8 1.42 5.96 -0.26
C THR A 8 0.32 7.00 -0.40
N TYR A 9 -0.20 7.48 0.72
CA TYR A 9 -1.30 8.43 0.71
C TYR A 9 -1.11 9.52 1.75
N ASP A 10 -1.68 10.68 1.45
CA ASP A 10 -1.66 11.85 2.31
C ASP A 10 -3.11 12.27 2.54
N ILE A 11 -3.63 11.96 3.72
CA ILE A 11 -5.03 12.20 4.07
C ILE A 11 -5.08 12.74 5.49
N SER A 12 -5.56 13.97 5.66
CA SER A 12 -5.63 14.62 6.97
C SER A 12 -6.89 14.31 7.75
N ASP A 13 -8.01 14.04 7.08
CA ASP A 13 -9.25 13.74 7.76
C ASP A 13 -9.17 12.37 8.47
N PRO A 14 -9.35 12.32 9.81
CA PRO A 14 -9.16 11.07 10.55
C PRO A 14 -10.09 9.94 10.13
N LYS A 15 -11.33 10.25 9.80
CA LYS A 15 -12.29 9.22 9.39
C LYS A 15 -11.91 8.63 8.05
N ARG A 16 -11.57 9.49 7.10
CA ARG A 16 -11.18 9.07 5.75
C ARG A 16 -9.85 8.31 5.79
N LEU A 17 -8.92 8.77 6.63
CA LEU A 17 -7.64 8.09 6.84
C LEU A 17 -7.85 6.65 7.31
N ARG A 18 -8.74 6.44 8.29
CA ARG A 18 -9.04 5.09 8.77
C ARG A 18 -9.67 4.21 7.71
N GLN A 19 -10.58 4.78 6.91
CA GLN A 19 -11.24 4.04 5.84
C GLN A 19 -10.24 3.58 4.79
N VAL A 20 -9.31 4.46 4.41
CA VAL A 20 -8.27 4.12 3.44
C VAL A 20 -7.32 3.08 4.01
N PHE A 21 -6.93 3.21 5.26
CA PHE A 21 -6.06 2.24 5.92
C PHE A 21 -6.70 0.85 5.90
N LYS A 22 -7.97 0.74 6.26
CA LYS A 22 -8.69 -0.54 6.26
C LYS A 22 -8.78 -1.14 4.86
N LEU A 23 -9.05 -0.31 3.86
CA LEU A 23 -9.09 -0.77 2.48
C LEU A 23 -7.73 -1.32 2.06
N MET A 24 -6.67 -0.59 2.38
CA MET A 24 -5.31 -0.98 1.98
C MET A 24 -4.88 -2.30 2.60
N LEU A 25 -5.31 -2.60 3.82
CA LEU A 25 -5.00 -3.89 4.46
C LEU A 25 -5.50 -5.07 3.64
N GLY A 26 -6.55 -4.89 2.85
CA GLY A 26 -7.06 -5.94 1.97
C GLY A 26 -6.29 -6.09 0.66
N TYR A 27 -5.37 -5.17 0.37
CA TYR A 27 -4.65 -5.17 -0.90
C TYR A 27 -3.13 -5.33 -0.75
N GLY A 28 -2.58 -5.08 0.41
CA GLY A 28 -1.14 -5.17 0.57
C GLY A 28 -0.70 -5.16 2.02
N ASP A 29 0.60 -5.03 2.21
CA ASP A 29 1.25 -5.08 3.51
C ASP A 29 1.59 -3.67 3.99
N HIS A 30 1.16 -3.36 5.19
CA HIS A 30 1.48 -2.08 5.81
C HIS A 30 2.94 -2.08 6.24
N ILE A 31 3.74 -1.16 5.71
CA ILE A 31 5.17 -1.13 6.00
C ILE A 31 5.60 0.09 6.79
N GLN A 32 4.93 1.22 6.63
CA GLN A 32 5.27 2.43 7.38
C GLN A 32 4.13 3.44 7.27
N LEU A 33 3.71 4.03 8.38
CA LEU A 33 2.70 5.10 8.39
C LEU A 33 1.64 4.93 7.31
N SER A 34 1.65 5.76 6.28
CA SER A 34 0.72 5.72 5.16
C SER A 34 1.35 5.07 3.93
N VAL A 35 2.18 4.05 4.13
CA VAL A 35 2.90 3.37 3.06
C VAL A 35 2.60 1.88 3.08
N PHE A 36 2.20 1.37 1.94
CA PHE A 36 1.90 -0.06 1.75
C PHE A 36 2.69 -0.62 0.58
N GLU A 37 3.09 -1.88 0.71
CA GLU A 37 3.64 -2.64 -0.39
C GLU A 37 2.56 -3.59 -0.90
N CYS A 38 2.22 -3.49 -2.18
CA CYS A 38 1.13 -4.26 -2.78
C CYS A 38 1.63 -5.08 -3.97
N GLU A 39 1.23 -6.35 -4.03
CA GLU A 39 1.50 -7.21 -5.17
C GLU A 39 0.20 -7.33 -5.96
N LEU A 40 0.13 -6.67 -7.11
CA LEU A 40 -1.12 -6.55 -7.85
C LEU A 40 -0.95 -6.96 -9.31
N ASN A 41 -1.97 -7.65 -9.84
CA ASN A 41 -2.11 -7.79 -11.27
C ASN A 41 -2.87 -6.57 -11.82
N PRO A 42 -2.96 -6.39 -13.16
CA PRO A 42 -3.64 -5.21 -13.72
C PRO A 42 -5.08 -5.03 -13.26
N SER A 43 -5.82 -6.12 -13.13
CA SER A 43 -7.22 -6.06 -12.71
C SER A 43 -7.33 -5.60 -11.25
N GLU A 44 -6.47 -6.12 -10.40
CA GLU A 44 -6.44 -5.73 -8.99
C GLU A 44 -6.03 -4.26 -8.82
N LEU A 45 -5.09 -3.79 -9.64
CA LEU A 45 -4.70 -2.39 -9.61
C LEU A 45 -5.87 -1.47 -9.96
N VAL A 46 -6.60 -1.82 -11.01
CA VAL A 46 -7.79 -1.04 -11.41
C VAL A 46 -8.82 -1.03 -10.29
N GLY A 47 -9.06 -2.18 -9.68
CA GLY A 47 -9.99 -2.29 -8.56
C GLY A 47 -9.60 -1.44 -7.37
N LEU A 48 -8.31 -1.46 -7.01
CA LEU A 48 -7.80 -0.65 -5.91
C LEU A 48 -7.92 0.84 -6.20
N ARG A 49 -7.55 1.26 -7.40
CA ARG A 49 -7.66 2.67 -7.79
C ARG A 49 -9.11 3.13 -7.73
N HIS A 50 -10.03 2.30 -8.19
CA HIS A 50 -11.45 2.63 -8.14
C HIS A 50 -11.94 2.76 -6.69
N ALA A 51 -11.61 1.79 -5.85
CA ALA A 51 -12.04 1.79 -4.45
C ALA A 51 -11.48 3.00 -3.69
N LEU A 52 -10.21 3.33 -3.91
CA LEU A 52 -9.59 4.51 -3.30
C LEU A 52 -10.25 5.79 -3.81
N GLY A 53 -10.55 5.85 -5.10
CA GLY A 53 -11.22 7.01 -5.70
C GLY A 53 -12.57 7.31 -5.07
N GLU A 54 -13.26 6.28 -4.57
CA GLU A 54 -14.54 6.46 -3.89
C GLU A 54 -14.39 6.98 -2.47
N LEU A 55 -13.24 6.78 -1.84
CA LEU A 55 -13.02 7.16 -0.45
C LEU A 55 -12.36 8.52 -0.28
N ILE A 56 -11.47 8.92 -1.19
CA ILE A 56 -10.67 10.12 -1.00
C ILE A 56 -11.43 11.37 -1.40
N HIS A 57 -10.96 12.51 -0.89
CA HIS A 57 -11.40 13.82 -1.34
C HIS A 57 -10.41 14.28 -2.41
N HIS A 58 -10.88 14.33 -3.66
CA HIS A 58 -9.99 14.48 -4.82
C HIS A 58 -9.21 15.79 -4.87
N GLU A 59 -9.62 16.80 -4.14
CA GLU A 59 -8.91 18.07 -4.09
C GLU A 59 -8.00 18.21 -2.88
N GLN A 60 -8.24 17.42 -1.83
CA GLN A 60 -7.50 17.55 -0.57
C GLN A 60 -6.56 16.39 -0.29
N ASN A 61 -6.82 15.25 -0.92
CA ASN A 61 -6.08 14.03 -0.65
C ASN A 61 -5.27 13.61 -1.87
N GLN A 62 -4.21 12.85 -1.62
CA GLN A 62 -3.36 12.34 -2.69
C GLN A 62 -3.01 10.90 -2.39
N VAL A 63 -3.03 10.05 -3.42
CA VAL A 63 -2.53 8.69 -3.34
C VAL A 63 -1.53 8.52 -4.46
N LEU A 64 -0.34 8.05 -4.12
CA LEU A 64 0.72 7.80 -5.09
C LEU A 64 0.91 6.31 -5.27
N PHE A 65 1.07 5.89 -6.52
CA PHE A 65 1.37 4.51 -6.88
C PHE A 65 2.73 4.48 -7.53
N VAL A 66 3.67 3.77 -6.92
CA VAL A 66 5.02 3.63 -7.46
C VAL A 66 5.17 2.22 -7.99
N ASP A 67 5.32 2.07 -9.30
CA ASP A 67 5.53 0.77 -9.95
C ASP A 67 6.99 0.38 -9.75
N VAL A 68 7.23 -0.65 -8.95
CA VAL A 68 8.58 -1.11 -8.63
C VAL A 68 9.06 -2.20 -9.59
N GLY A 69 8.14 -2.75 -10.36
CA GLY A 69 8.46 -3.77 -11.35
C GLY A 69 7.86 -5.13 -11.04
N PRO A 70 8.18 -6.11 -11.87
CA PRO A 70 7.63 -7.46 -11.73
C PRO A 70 7.96 -8.09 -10.38
N LEU A 71 7.01 -8.85 -9.84
CA LEU A 71 7.21 -9.55 -8.57
C LEU A 71 8.41 -10.50 -8.64
N GLU A 72 8.59 -11.18 -9.76
CA GLU A 72 9.67 -12.14 -9.93
C GLU A 72 11.01 -11.49 -10.29
N GLY A 73 11.08 -10.17 -10.35
CA GLY A 73 12.30 -9.44 -10.61
C GLY A 73 12.73 -8.65 -9.40
N ARG A 74 13.11 -7.39 -9.65
CA ARG A 74 13.57 -6.48 -8.60
C ARG A 74 12.48 -6.16 -7.57
N GLY A 75 11.21 -6.34 -7.93
CA GLY A 75 10.12 -5.94 -7.06
C GLY A 75 10.18 -6.60 -5.69
N ALA A 76 10.51 -7.88 -5.64
CA ALA A 76 10.53 -8.63 -4.40
C ALA A 76 11.59 -8.13 -3.40
N ASP A 77 12.70 -7.61 -3.91
CA ASP A 77 13.83 -7.18 -3.08
C ASP A 77 14.06 -5.67 -3.15
N SER A 78 13.07 -4.93 -3.59
CA SER A 78 13.23 -3.49 -3.83
C SER A 78 13.23 -2.65 -2.56
N ILE A 79 12.67 -3.17 -1.47
CA ILE A 79 12.56 -2.43 -0.23
C ILE A 79 13.56 -2.97 0.77
N THR A 80 14.41 -2.07 1.23
CA THR A 80 15.37 -2.39 2.29
C THR A 80 15.19 -1.36 3.40
N SER A 81 15.58 -1.73 4.61
CA SER A 81 15.46 -0.81 5.73
C SER A 81 16.83 -0.56 6.37
N LEU A 82 16.97 0.63 6.90
CA LEU A 82 18.10 1.01 7.74
C LEU A 82 17.53 1.28 9.12
N GLY A 83 18.14 0.70 10.13
CA GLY A 83 17.62 0.76 11.49
C GLY A 83 16.64 -0.36 11.74
N ARG A 84 15.46 -0.02 12.24
CA ARG A 84 14.44 -1.03 12.53
C ARG A 84 13.86 -1.60 11.23
N HIS A 85 13.57 -2.90 11.23
CA HIS A 85 12.89 -3.54 10.11
C HIS A 85 11.49 -2.97 9.93
N TYR A 86 11.03 -2.87 8.69
CA TYR A 86 9.64 -2.54 8.43
C TYR A 86 8.78 -3.76 8.76
N SER A 87 7.49 -3.50 9.05
CA SER A 87 6.56 -4.56 9.43
C SER A 87 6.22 -5.47 8.26
N ASP A 88 5.98 -6.74 8.55
CA ASP A 88 5.36 -7.65 7.60
C ASP A 88 4.25 -8.43 8.33
N PRO A 89 3.32 -9.06 7.60
CA PRO A 89 2.17 -9.73 8.22
C PRO A 89 2.53 -10.81 9.22
N GLU A 90 3.57 -11.58 8.95
CA GLU A 90 3.98 -12.65 9.84
C GLU A 90 4.49 -12.13 11.16
N ARG A 91 5.28 -11.07 11.13
CA ARG A 91 5.80 -10.45 12.33
C ARG A 91 4.70 -9.80 13.14
N MET A 92 3.75 -9.16 12.48
CA MET A 92 2.63 -8.55 13.16
C MET A 92 1.78 -9.59 13.89
N ALA A 93 1.59 -10.73 13.28
CA ALA A 93 0.85 -11.82 13.89
C ALA A 93 1.53 -12.38 15.13
N ILE A 94 2.85 -12.35 15.18
CA ILE A 94 3.63 -12.83 16.31
C ILE A 94 3.60 -11.82 17.46
N VAL A 95 3.68 -10.54 17.12
CA VAL A 95 3.77 -9.47 18.13
C VAL A 95 2.46 -9.27 18.85
N VAL A 96 1.37 -9.50 18.16
CA VAL A 96 0.05 -9.33 18.75
C VAL A 96 -0.30 -10.50 19.64
#